data_fdef396536159cede1eb99ee2660fe84
#
_entry.id   fdef396536159cede1eb99ee2660fe84
#
_cell.length_a   1.000
_cell.length_b   1.000
_cell.length_c   1.000
_cell.angle_alpha   90.00
_cell.angle_beta   90.00
_cell.angle_gamma   90.00
#
_symmetry.space_group_name_H-M   'P 1'
#
loop_
_entity.id
_entity.type
_entity.pdbx_description
1 polymer ?
#
loop_
_entity_poly.entity_id
_entity_poly.type
_entity_poly.pdbx_seq_one_letter_code
_entity_poly.pdbx_strand_id
1 'polypeptide(L)'
;HGTIESRTVRLVVDFIEDFAIELPTLDDLTRISRVSARSLQIAFRRELGCTPSEYVRRVRLNRARAELLTPQPGTTTVSDVASTWGFYNPGRFAMLYRNQFGEQPSQTLARALGT
;
A
#
# COMPACT_ATOMS: atom_id res chain seq x y z
N HIS A 1 20.98 9.01 -10.36
CA HIS A 1 20.78 10.39 -10.32
C HIS A 1 20.76 10.98 -8.93
N GLY A 2 21.67 11.65 -8.51
CA GLY A 2 21.83 12.02 -7.13
C GLY A 2 21.19 13.33 -6.68
N THR A 3 19.99 13.67 -7.17
CA THR A 3 19.32 14.89 -6.70
C THR A 3 18.81 14.70 -5.27
N ILE A 4 18.68 15.82 -4.54
CA ILE A 4 18.10 15.80 -3.19
C ILE A 4 16.69 15.24 -3.24
N GLU A 5 15.93 15.58 -4.28
CA GLU A 5 14.58 15.12 -4.47
C GLU A 5 14.52 13.60 -4.62
N SER A 6 15.41 13.02 -5.45
CA SER A 6 15.48 11.57 -5.63
C SER A 6 15.85 10.85 -4.33
N ARG A 7 16.75 11.41 -3.54
CA ARG A 7 17.13 10.84 -2.25
C ARG A 7 15.97 10.88 -1.27
N THR A 8 15.22 11.98 -1.28
CA THR A 8 14.05 12.13 -0.42
C THR A 8 12.99 11.09 -0.77
N VAL A 9 12.72 10.90 -2.07
CA VAL A 9 11.75 9.89 -2.52
C VAL A 9 12.22 8.49 -2.10
N ARG A 10 13.49 8.17 -2.29
CA ARG A 10 14.01 6.86 -1.90
C ARG A 10 13.88 6.62 -0.40
N LEU A 11 14.22 7.62 0.41
CA LEU A 11 14.09 7.52 1.86
C LEU A 11 12.65 7.21 2.26
N VAL A 12 11.70 7.93 1.67
CA VAL A 12 10.28 7.75 2.00
C VAL A 12 9.76 6.42 1.50
N VAL A 13 10.13 6.01 0.29
CA VAL A 13 9.74 4.70 -0.26
C VAL A 13 10.25 3.58 0.64
N ASP A 14 11.51 3.63 1.05
CA ASP A 14 12.07 2.62 1.92
C ASP A 14 11.34 2.56 3.26
N PHE A 15 11.02 3.72 3.82
CA PHE A 15 10.24 3.78 5.06
C PHE A 15 8.86 3.17 4.89
N ILE A 16 8.17 3.50 3.80
CA ILE A 16 6.83 2.96 3.54
C ILE A 16 6.88 1.42 3.46
N GLU A 17 7.88 0.89 2.77
CA GLU A 17 7.98 -0.55 2.57
C GLU A 17 8.40 -1.26 3.86
N ASP A 18 9.31 -0.67 4.62
CA ASP A 18 9.78 -1.27 5.87
C ASP A 18 8.73 -1.24 6.97
N PHE A 19 7.90 -0.20 7.00
CA PHE A 19 6.92 0.01 8.07
C PHE A 19 5.47 -0.02 7.58
N ALA A 20 5.20 -0.71 6.48
CA ALA A 20 3.86 -0.74 5.88
C ALA A 20 2.79 -1.21 6.86
N ILE A 21 3.11 -2.19 7.72
CA ILE A 21 2.14 -2.73 8.68
C ILE A 21 1.70 -1.68 9.71
N GLU A 22 2.50 -0.67 9.92
CA GLU A 22 2.17 0.40 10.87
C GLU A 22 1.31 1.49 10.23
N LEU A 23 0.94 1.32 8.97
CA LEU A 23 0.03 2.20 8.24
C LEU A 23 0.49 3.66 8.26
N PRO A 24 1.69 3.96 7.75
CA PRO A 24 2.22 5.32 7.83
C PRO A 24 1.32 6.35 7.14
N THR A 25 1.19 7.50 7.78
CA THR A 25 0.40 8.62 7.28
C THR A 25 1.28 9.62 6.55
N LEU A 26 0.66 10.55 5.83
CA LEU A 26 1.42 11.64 5.20
C LEU A 26 2.23 12.42 6.24
N ASP A 27 1.67 12.65 7.42
CA ASP A 27 2.39 13.32 8.51
C ASP A 27 3.65 12.56 8.90
N ASP A 28 3.57 11.24 8.99
CA ASP A 28 4.75 10.42 9.28
C ASP A 28 5.82 10.61 8.21
N LEU A 29 5.41 10.65 6.96
CA LEU A 29 6.34 10.78 5.84
C LEU A 29 7.01 12.15 5.80
N THR A 30 6.26 13.21 6.11
CA THR A 30 6.85 14.56 6.18
C THR A 30 7.82 14.66 7.35
N ARG A 31 7.51 14.00 8.46
CA ARG A 31 8.36 14.02 9.63
C ARG A 31 9.71 13.36 9.38
N ILE A 32 9.72 12.18 8.77
CA ILE A 32 10.98 11.48 8.54
C ILE A 32 11.80 12.12 7.42
N SER A 33 11.14 12.68 6.42
CA SER A 33 11.82 13.29 5.26
C SER A 33 12.25 14.72 5.53
N ARG A 34 11.63 15.37 6.53
CA ARG A 34 11.90 16.77 6.89
C ARG A 34 11.60 17.73 5.74
N VAL A 35 10.68 17.38 4.87
CA VAL A 35 10.19 18.28 3.83
C VAL A 35 8.69 18.45 4.00
N SER A 36 8.13 19.52 3.42
CA SER A 36 6.69 19.77 3.51
C SER A 36 5.91 18.73 2.70
N ALA A 37 4.63 18.60 3.04
CA ALA A 37 3.74 17.72 2.30
C ALA A 37 3.71 18.09 0.82
N ARG A 38 3.66 19.39 0.50
CA ARG A 38 3.64 19.86 -0.87
C ARG A 38 4.91 19.46 -1.62
N SER A 39 6.07 19.68 -1.00
CA SER A 39 7.36 19.32 -1.61
C SER A 39 7.44 17.81 -1.85
N LEU A 40 6.97 17.02 -0.89
CA LEU A 40 6.98 15.57 -1.01
C LEU A 40 6.05 15.10 -2.14
N GLN A 41 4.88 15.70 -2.25
CA GLN A 41 3.94 15.36 -3.32
C GLN A 41 4.50 15.68 -4.70
N ILE A 42 5.16 16.84 -4.83
CA ILE A 42 5.80 17.22 -6.09
C ILE A 42 6.90 16.23 -6.46
N ALA A 43 7.74 15.87 -5.49
CA ALA A 43 8.84 14.94 -5.73
C ALA A 43 8.32 13.56 -6.14
N PHE A 44 7.29 13.06 -5.46
CA PHE A 44 6.71 11.76 -5.80
C PHE A 44 6.10 11.75 -7.19
N ARG A 45 5.35 12.80 -7.54
CA ARG A 45 4.76 12.85 -8.89
C ARG A 45 5.83 12.90 -9.97
N ARG A 46 6.90 13.63 -9.73
CA ARG A 46 8.00 13.74 -10.71
C ARG A 46 8.77 12.43 -10.85
N GLU A 47 9.06 11.77 -9.74
CA GLU A 47 9.89 10.56 -9.75
C GLU A 47 9.09 9.28 -10.01
N LEU A 48 7.86 9.20 -9.49
CA LEU A 48 7.08 7.96 -9.50
C LEU A 48 5.71 8.07 -10.17
N GLY A 49 5.31 9.28 -10.55
CA GLY A 49 4.03 9.49 -11.23
C GLY A 49 2.82 9.36 -10.33
N CYS A 50 3.00 9.36 -9.01
CA CYS A 50 1.89 9.24 -8.06
C CYS A 50 2.17 10.08 -6.82
N THR A 51 1.14 10.26 -5.98
CA THR A 51 1.32 10.94 -4.70
C THR A 51 1.88 9.97 -3.66
N PRO A 52 2.46 10.50 -2.56
CA PRO A 52 2.90 9.62 -1.46
C PRO A 52 1.77 8.77 -0.89
N SER A 53 0.57 9.35 -0.74
CA SER A 53 -0.59 8.61 -0.22
C SER A 53 -1.01 7.49 -1.16
N GLU A 54 -0.97 7.74 -2.46
CA GLU A 54 -1.25 6.70 -3.45
C GLU A 54 -0.22 5.59 -3.38
N TYR A 55 1.04 5.92 -3.15
CA TYR A 55 2.09 4.93 -3.02
C TYR A 55 1.88 4.06 -1.78
N VAL A 56 1.57 4.68 -0.64
CA VAL A 56 1.25 3.94 0.59
C VAL A 56 0.12 2.95 0.34
N ARG A 57 -0.96 3.43 -0.29
CA ARG A 57 -2.12 2.58 -0.57
C ARG A 57 -1.76 1.41 -1.47
N ARG A 58 -0.92 1.65 -2.48
CA ARG A 58 -0.47 0.62 -3.39
C ARG A 58 0.31 -0.47 -2.65
N VAL A 59 1.20 -0.08 -1.75
CA VAL A 59 1.96 -1.03 -0.95
C VAL A 59 1.05 -1.84 -0.03
N ARG A 60 0.08 -1.18 0.61
CA ARG A 60 -0.90 -1.89 1.46
C ARG A 60 -1.69 -2.93 0.67
N LEU A 61 -2.13 -2.57 -0.52
CA LEU A 61 -2.87 -3.51 -1.38
C LEU A 61 -1.99 -4.69 -1.79
N ASN A 62 -0.72 -4.43 -2.13
CA ASN A 62 0.22 -5.49 -2.48
C ASN A 62 0.43 -6.46 -1.31
N ARG A 63 0.56 -5.93 -0.09
CA ARG A 63 0.74 -6.76 1.11
C ARG A 63 -0.51 -7.57 1.43
N ALA A 64 -1.68 -6.96 1.27
CA ALA A 64 -2.96 -7.66 1.45
C ALA A 64 -3.07 -8.81 0.45
N ARG A 65 -2.71 -8.57 -0.81
CA ARG A 65 -2.74 -9.61 -1.82
C ARG A 65 -1.79 -10.74 -1.50
N ALA A 66 -0.59 -10.42 -1.02
CA ALA A 66 0.38 -11.45 -0.65
C ALA A 66 -0.19 -12.38 0.44
N GLU A 67 -0.91 -11.84 1.41
CA GLU A 67 -1.56 -12.67 2.43
C GLU A 67 -2.69 -13.53 1.86
N LEU A 68 -3.48 -12.98 0.93
CA LEU A 68 -4.55 -13.74 0.29
C LEU A 68 -4.01 -14.86 -0.59
N LEU A 69 -2.79 -14.70 -1.12
CA LEU A 69 -2.14 -15.73 -1.94
C LEU A 69 -1.52 -16.85 -1.13
N THR A 70 -1.30 -16.63 0.17
CA THR A 70 -0.72 -17.64 1.06
C THR A 70 -1.61 -17.83 2.28
N PRO A 71 -2.88 -18.24 2.08
CA PRO A 71 -3.84 -18.30 3.17
C PRO A 71 -3.65 -19.51 4.04
N GLN A 72 -4.16 -19.41 5.28
CA GLN A 72 -4.33 -20.55 6.18
C GLN A 72 -5.78 -21.00 6.07
N PRO A 73 -6.04 -22.21 5.56
CA PRO A 73 -7.41 -22.69 5.40
C PRO A 73 -8.22 -22.61 6.70
N GLY A 74 -9.45 -22.10 6.59
CA GLY A 74 -10.33 -21.97 7.73
C GLY A 74 -10.05 -20.78 8.64
N THR A 75 -8.96 -20.05 8.41
CA THR A 75 -8.56 -18.93 9.26
C THR A 75 -8.52 -17.61 8.50
N THR A 76 -7.91 -17.61 7.31
CA THR A 76 -7.74 -16.39 6.53
C THR A 76 -9.07 -15.95 5.91
N THR A 77 -9.47 -14.70 6.16
CA THR A 77 -10.64 -14.11 5.52
C THR A 77 -10.25 -12.80 4.85
N VAL A 78 -11.01 -12.45 3.81
CA VAL A 78 -10.79 -11.17 3.11
C VAL A 78 -10.95 -10.00 4.09
N SER A 79 -11.95 -10.06 4.96
CA SER A 79 -12.23 -8.99 5.91
C SER A 79 -11.05 -8.76 6.88
N ASP A 80 -10.51 -9.83 7.42
CA ASP A 80 -9.38 -9.73 8.35
C ASP A 80 -8.13 -9.18 7.68
N VAL A 81 -7.85 -9.66 6.47
CA VAL A 81 -6.69 -9.19 5.71
C VAL A 81 -6.85 -7.71 5.38
N ALA A 82 -8.03 -7.30 4.91
CA ALA A 82 -8.29 -5.90 4.59
C ALA A 82 -8.06 -5.01 5.82
N SER A 83 -8.61 -5.40 6.97
CA SER A 83 -8.46 -4.64 8.22
C SER A 83 -7.00 -4.54 8.66
N THR A 84 -6.26 -5.61 8.55
CA THR A 84 -4.83 -5.63 8.91
C THR A 84 -4.07 -4.54 8.14
N TRP A 85 -4.42 -4.32 6.88
CA TRP A 85 -3.73 -3.36 6.03
C TRP A 85 -4.44 -2.02 5.93
N GLY A 86 -5.37 -1.73 6.88
CA GLY A 86 -5.97 -0.42 7.03
C GLY A 86 -7.19 -0.15 6.16
N PHE A 87 -7.78 -1.18 5.57
CA PHE A 87 -8.97 -1.04 4.74
C PHE A 87 -10.19 -1.48 5.53
N TYR A 88 -10.90 -0.51 6.10
CA TYR A 88 -12.02 -0.81 6.99
C TYR A 88 -13.39 -0.76 6.30
N ASN A 89 -13.42 -0.35 5.03
CA ASN A 89 -14.63 -0.34 4.22
C ASN A 89 -14.51 -1.44 3.16
N PRO A 90 -15.29 -2.53 3.28
CA PRO A 90 -15.16 -3.68 2.37
C PRO A 90 -15.41 -3.33 0.90
N GLY A 91 -16.40 -2.48 0.62
CA GLY A 91 -16.70 -2.10 -0.75
C GLY A 91 -15.59 -1.30 -1.39
N ARG A 92 -15.04 -0.36 -0.63
CA ARG A 92 -13.92 0.44 -1.11
C ARG A 92 -12.66 -0.42 -1.32
N PHE A 93 -12.38 -1.32 -0.39
CA PHE A 93 -11.25 -2.24 -0.51
C PHE A 93 -11.39 -3.08 -1.79
N ALA A 94 -12.56 -3.66 -2.02
CA ALA A 94 -12.80 -4.50 -3.19
C ALA A 94 -12.60 -3.70 -4.49
N MET A 95 -13.09 -2.45 -4.51
CA MET A 95 -12.92 -1.59 -5.68
C MET A 95 -11.46 -1.27 -5.95
N LEU A 96 -10.73 -0.85 -4.91
CA LEU A 96 -9.30 -0.51 -5.04
C LEU A 96 -8.48 -1.74 -5.43
N TYR A 97 -8.80 -2.88 -4.85
CA TYR A 97 -8.13 -4.15 -5.15
C TYR A 97 -8.35 -4.54 -6.61
N ARG A 98 -9.60 -4.51 -7.05
CA ARG A 98 -9.90 -4.85 -8.43
C ARG A 98 -9.23 -3.89 -9.41
N ASN A 99 -9.19 -2.60 -9.09
CA ASN A 99 -8.53 -1.63 -9.96
C ASN A 99 -7.04 -1.90 -10.09
N GLN A 100 -6.40 -2.38 -9.02
CA GLN A 100 -4.95 -2.63 -9.06
C GLN A 100 -4.61 -4.01 -9.62
N PHE A 101 -5.40 -5.03 -9.33
CA PHE A 101 -5.05 -6.43 -9.64
C PHE A 101 -5.94 -7.09 -10.68
N GLY A 102 -7.04 -6.47 -11.07
CA GLY A 102 -7.92 -7.01 -12.11
C GLY A 102 -8.85 -8.11 -11.66
N GLU A 103 -8.93 -8.40 -10.37
CA GLU A 103 -9.85 -9.40 -9.83
C GLU A 103 -10.30 -8.99 -8.43
N GLN A 104 -11.34 -9.65 -7.92
CA GLN A 104 -11.83 -9.39 -6.57
C GLN A 104 -10.92 -10.07 -5.54
N PRO A 105 -10.81 -9.50 -4.32
CA PRO A 105 -10.03 -10.16 -3.26
C PRO A 105 -10.52 -11.57 -2.95
N SER A 106 -11.85 -11.77 -2.98
CA SER A 106 -12.43 -13.09 -2.74
C SER A 106 -12.02 -14.11 -3.81
N GLN A 107 -11.83 -13.65 -5.04
CA GLN A 107 -11.37 -14.52 -6.12
C GLN A 107 -9.93 -14.96 -5.92
N THR A 108 -9.06 -14.02 -5.48
CA THR A 108 -7.68 -14.35 -5.16
C THR A 108 -7.64 -15.42 -4.06
N LEU A 109 -8.39 -15.21 -2.99
CA LEU A 109 -8.41 -16.13 -1.86
C LEU A 109 -8.94 -17.50 -2.25
N ALA A 110 -10.07 -17.54 -2.97
CA ALA A 110 -10.68 -18.81 -3.40
C ALA A 110 -9.71 -19.62 -4.24
N ARG A 111 -9.05 -18.96 -5.19
CA ARG A 111 -8.09 -19.65 -6.06
C ARG A 111 -6.89 -20.18 -5.24
N ALA A 112 -6.41 -19.40 -4.27
CA ALA A 112 -5.30 -19.82 -3.44
C ALA A 112 -5.66 -20.99 -2.54
N LEU A 113 -6.94 -21.09 -2.14
CA LEU A 113 -7.44 -22.22 -1.35
C LEU A 113 -7.77 -23.46 -2.21
N GLY A 114 -7.68 -23.35 -3.51
CA GLY A 114 -7.96 -24.47 -4.40
C GLY A 114 -9.44 -24.69 -4.69
N THR A 115 -10.26 -23.66 -4.52
CA THR A 115 -11.70 -23.78 -4.74
C THR A 115 -12.20 -23.04 -5.99
#